data_04d0dcb937c36dd0ed4e0011206101be
#
_entry.id   04d0dcb937c36dd0ed4e0011206101be
#
_cell.length_a   1.000
_cell.length_b   1.000
_cell.length_c   1.000
_cell.angle_alpha   90.00
_cell.angle_beta   90.00
_cell.angle_gamma   90.00
#
_symmetry.space_group_name_H-M   'P 1'
#
loop_
_entity.id
_entity.type
_entity.pdbx_description
1 polymer ?
#
loop_
_entity_poly.entity_id
_entity_poly.type
_entity_poly.pdbx_seq_one_letter_code
_entity_poly.pdbx_strand_id
1 'polypeptide(L)'
;MFTFQPAKPNQLDTIMTIENQGFTPDEAASRTSMAQRIEQISDTFIVASQGSQVLGYAVGPASNERYLSDDLYDHLTANNSTDRYQTVLSLAVAKDARGKGLGSKLLTKLADVARTQNREAITLTCLAKLVPFYEQNGYVNEGVSASTH
;
A
#
# COMPACT_ATOMS: atom_id res chain seq x y z
N MET A 1 7.43 -4.69 19.86
CA MET A 1 7.06 -3.35 19.39
C MET A 1 7.36 -3.23 17.90
N PHE A 2 6.41 -2.68 17.14
CA PHE A 2 6.60 -2.49 15.70
C PHE A 2 7.21 -1.12 15.42
N THR A 3 8.09 -1.05 14.42
CA THR A 3 8.59 0.21 13.88
C THR A 3 8.05 0.39 12.46
N PHE A 4 7.84 1.63 12.05
CA PHE A 4 7.28 1.98 10.74
C PHE A 4 8.22 2.96 10.05
N GLN A 5 8.76 2.55 8.91
CA GLN A 5 9.76 3.33 8.19
C GLN A 5 9.57 3.16 6.67
N PRO A 6 10.13 4.10 5.86
CA PRO A 6 10.12 3.92 4.41
C PRO A 6 10.85 2.65 4.00
N ALA A 7 10.36 2.01 2.93
CA ALA A 7 10.96 0.79 2.40
C ALA A 7 12.39 1.04 1.88
N LYS A 8 13.23 0.03 2.01
CA LYS A 8 14.63 0.06 1.56
C LYS A 8 14.87 -1.04 0.52
N PRO A 9 15.81 -0.83 -0.43
CA PRO A 9 16.07 -1.83 -1.47
C PRO A 9 16.46 -3.21 -0.93
N ASN A 10 17.15 -3.28 0.21
CA ASN A 10 17.55 -4.57 0.80
C ASN A 10 16.39 -5.34 1.43
N GLN A 11 15.19 -4.77 1.46
CA GLN A 11 13.98 -5.42 2.00
C GLN A 11 13.13 -6.07 0.89
N LEU A 12 13.52 -5.92 -0.38
CA LEU A 12 12.72 -6.38 -1.52
C LEU A 12 12.36 -7.86 -1.45
N ASP A 13 13.31 -8.73 -1.11
CA ASP A 13 13.06 -10.17 -1.06
C ASP A 13 11.98 -10.52 -0.04
N THR A 14 12.05 -9.96 1.16
CA THR A 14 11.05 -10.18 2.20
C THR A 14 9.70 -9.60 1.82
N ILE A 15 9.69 -8.40 1.23
CA ILE A 15 8.46 -7.75 0.76
C ILE A 15 7.78 -8.64 -0.30
N MET A 16 8.54 -9.19 -1.25
CA MET A 16 7.97 -10.08 -2.27
C MET A 16 7.43 -11.37 -1.67
N THR A 17 8.08 -11.92 -0.66
CA THR A 17 7.56 -13.09 0.06
C THR A 17 6.20 -12.78 0.67
N ILE A 18 6.07 -11.62 1.32
CA ILE A 18 4.81 -11.20 1.94
C ILE A 18 3.73 -10.95 0.89
N GLU A 19 4.08 -10.29 -0.23
CA GLU A 19 3.13 -10.04 -1.31
C GLU A 19 2.56 -11.35 -1.84
N ASN A 20 3.41 -12.35 -2.08
CA ASN A 20 2.98 -13.65 -2.60
C ASN A 20 2.22 -14.51 -1.57
N GLN A 21 2.34 -14.21 -0.28
CA GLN A 21 1.51 -14.83 0.75
C GLN A 21 0.08 -14.25 0.77
N GLY A 22 -0.07 -12.98 0.43
CA GLY A 22 -1.33 -12.27 0.55
C GLY A 22 -2.14 -12.21 -0.72
N PHE A 23 -1.53 -12.45 -1.87
CA PHE A 23 -2.17 -12.31 -3.17
C PHE A 23 -1.91 -13.53 -4.05
N THR A 24 -2.88 -13.84 -4.94
CA THR A 24 -2.67 -14.89 -5.95
C THR A 24 -1.63 -14.41 -6.96
N PRO A 25 -1.03 -15.32 -7.76
CA PRO A 25 -0.06 -14.91 -8.78
C PRO A 25 -0.59 -13.85 -9.76
N ASP A 26 -1.90 -13.90 -10.07
CA ASP A 26 -2.52 -12.91 -10.96
C ASP A 26 -2.71 -11.55 -10.30
N GLU A 27 -2.82 -11.51 -8.97
CA GLU A 27 -3.06 -10.30 -8.20
C GLU A 27 -1.77 -9.66 -7.70
N ALA A 28 -0.75 -10.46 -7.44
CA ALA A 28 0.49 -9.99 -6.83
C ALA A 28 1.28 -9.09 -7.79
N ALA A 29 1.88 -8.02 -7.24
CA ALA A 29 2.81 -7.21 -8.00
C ALA A 29 4.06 -8.03 -8.36
N SER A 30 4.64 -7.74 -9.51
CA SER A 30 5.90 -8.36 -9.91
C SER A 30 7.06 -7.80 -9.09
N ARG A 31 8.17 -8.55 -9.06
CA ARG A 31 9.40 -8.09 -8.41
C ARG A 31 9.89 -6.78 -9.03
N THR A 32 9.83 -6.65 -10.36
CA THR A 32 10.22 -5.43 -11.05
C THR A 32 9.36 -4.23 -10.63
N SER A 33 8.04 -4.41 -10.58
CA SER A 33 7.14 -3.35 -10.12
C SER A 33 7.39 -2.96 -8.68
N MET A 34 7.62 -3.95 -7.80
CA MET A 34 7.88 -3.67 -6.39
C MET A 34 9.20 -2.92 -6.21
N ALA A 35 10.24 -3.29 -6.96
CA ALA A 35 11.52 -2.58 -6.93
C ALA A 35 11.36 -1.13 -7.37
N GLN A 36 10.55 -0.87 -8.40
CA GLN A 36 10.26 0.49 -8.85
C GLN A 36 9.54 1.31 -7.78
N ARG A 37 8.61 0.69 -7.03
CA ARG A 37 7.92 1.37 -5.93
C ARG A 37 8.89 1.79 -4.83
N ILE A 38 9.84 0.92 -4.48
CA ILE A 38 10.87 1.25 -3.50
C ILE A 38 11.73 2.41 -4.00
N GLU A 39 12.10 2.41 -5.28
CA GLU A 39 12.95 3.45 -5.87
C GLU A 39 12.21 4.78 -6.02
N GLN A 40 10.97 4.77 -6.52
CA GLN A 40 10.27 5.97 -6.94
C GLN A 40 9.38 6.59 -5.87
N ILE A 41 8.78 5.78 -5.00
CA ILE A 41 7.79 6.24 -4.03
C ILE A 41 8.03 5.74 -2.62
N SER A 42 9.30 5.67 -2.19
CA SER A 42 9.61 5.23 -0.81
C SER A 42 8.97 6.12 0.25
N ASP A 43 8.67 7.38 -0.06
CA ASP A 43 7.97 8.29 0.85
C ASP A 43 6.54 7.86 1.15
N THR A 44 5.92 7.06 0.28
CA THR A 44 4.60 6.47 0.48
C THR A 44 4.64 4.95 0.43
N PHE A 45 5.76 4.37 0.81
CA PHE A 45 5.97 2.93 0.95
C PHE A 45 6.39 2.66 2.38
N ILE A 46 5.42 2.36 3.26
CA ILE A 46 5.66 2.20 4.70
C ILE A 46 5.83 0.73 5.02
N VAL A 47 6.94 0.40 5.68
CA VAL A 47 7.27 -0.95 6.10
C VAL A 47 7.16 -1.04 7.62
N ALA A 48 6.46 -2.06 8.10
CA ALA A 48 6.39 -2.40 9.51
C ALA A 48 7.40 -3.51 9.80
N SER A 49 8.20 -3.30 10.84
CA SER A 49 9.24 -4.25 11.24
C SER A 49 9.22 -4.47 12.74
N GLN A 50 9.71 -5.63 13.15
CA GLN A 50 10.03 -5.92 14.54
C GLN A 50 11.50 -6.34 14.59
N GLY A 51 12.35 -5.49 15.20
CA GLY A 51 13.79 -5.65 15.04
C GLY A 51 14.17 -5.46 13.57
N SER A 52 14.91 -6.41 13.01
CA SER A 52 15.32 -6.39 11.60
C SER A 52 14.35 -7.13 10.68
N GLN A 53 13.27 -7.70 11.23
CA GLN A 53 12.34 -8.51 10.45
C GLN A 53 11.17 -7.68 9.93
N VAL A 54 11.00 -7.64 8.61
CA VAL A 54 9.85 -7.00 7.96
C VAL A 54 8.62 -7.89 8.15
N LEU A 55 7.54 -7.30 8.64
CA LEU A 55 6.30 -8.02 8.94
C LEU A 55 5.11 -7.58 8.08
N GLY A 56 5.21 -6.46 7.41
CA GLY A 56 4.13 -5.97 6.55
C GLY A 56 4.47 -4.64 5.92
N TYR A 57 3.61 -4.19 5.01
CA TYR A 57 3.80 -2.91 4.34
C TYR A 57 2.50 -2.39 3.75
N ALA A 58 2.47 -1.08 3.50
CA ALA A 58 1.42 -0.41 2.74
C ALA A 58 2.10 0.52 1.75
N VAL A 59 1.67 0.50 0.50
CA VAL A 59 2.30 1.29 -0.56
C VAL A 59 1.31 1.76 -1.60
N GLY A 60 1.51 2.98 -2.09
CA GLY A 60 0.82 3.51 -3.24
C GLY A 60 1.33 4.89 -3.62
N PRO A 61 1.31 5.23 -4.92
CA PRO A 61 1.68 6.57 -5.36
C PRO A 61 0.59 7.59 -5.06
N ALA A 62 0.96 8.86 -5.02
CA ALA A 62 0.02 9.95 -5.07
C ALA A 62 -0.56 10.06 -6.49
N SER A 63 -1.76 10.59 -6.62
CA SER A 63 -2.44 10.73 -7.90
C SER A 63 -3.40 11.92 -7.86
N ASN A 64 -3.65 12.53 -9.02
CA ASN A 64 -4.69 13.54 -9.17
C ASN A 64 -6.05 12.95 -9.48
N GLU A 65 -6.12 11.64 -9.74
CA GLU A 65 -7.37 10.95 -10.01
C GLU A 65 -7.93 10.37 -8.73
N ARG A 66 -9.21 10.63 -8.44
CA ARG A 66 -9.89 10.11 -7.25
C ARG A 66 -9.99 8.59 -7.29
N TYR A 67 -10.23 8.02 -8.46
CA TYR A 67 -10.38 6.58 -8.61
C TYR A 67 -9.15 5.99 -9.29
N LEU A 68 -8.72 4.81 -8.79
CA LEU A 68 -7.56 4.14 -9.33
C LEU A 68 -7.81 3.67 -10.76
N SER A 69 -6.81 3.85 -11.62
CA SER A 69 -6.78 3.28 -12.95
C SER A 69 -5.65 2.27 -13.04
N ASP A 70 -5.68 1.40 -14.05
CA ASP A 70 -4.64 0.41 -14.25
C ASP A 70 -3.28 1.05 -14.56
N ASP A 71 -3.26 2.28 -15.08
CA ASP A 71 -2.02 3.02 -15.34
C ASP A 71 -1.18 3.22 -14.09
N LEU A 72 -1.80 3.35 -12.91
CA LEU A 72 -1.07 3.51 -11.64
C LEU A 72 -0.27 2.25 -11.28
N TYR A 73 -0.68 1.09 -11.78
CA TYR A 73 0.05 -0.17 -11.58
C TYR A 73 1.16 -0.35 -12.61
N ASP A 74 0.99 0.17 -13.84
CA ASP A 74 1.88 -0.09 -14.96
C ASP A 74 2.92 0.99 -15.18
N HIS A 75 2.60 2.24 -14.84
CA HIS A 75 3.45 3.42 -15.10
C HIS A 75 3.67 4.20 -13.82
N LEU A 76 4.76 3.88 -13.13
CA LEU A 76 5.07 4.49 -11.86
C LEU A 76 6.11 5.60 -12.02
N THR A 77 5.78 6.77 -11.46
CA THR A 77 6.71 7.90 -11.35
C THR A 77 6.78 8.36 -9.90
N ALA A 78 7.78 9.18 -9.57
CA ALA A 78 7.90 9.76 -8.25
C ALA A 78 6.65 10.57 -7.88
N ASN A 79 6.33 10.62 -6.58
CA ASN A 79 5.17 11.37 -6.11
C ASN A 79 5.32 12.85 -6.40
N ASN A 80 4.23 13.45 -6.88
CA ASN A 80 4.16 14.88 -7.15
C ASN A 80 3.48 15.58 -5.97
N SER A 81 4.09 16.64 -5.46
CA SER A 81 3.57 17.37 -4.30
C SER A 81 2.21 18.02 -4.56
N THR A 82 1.83 18.22 -5.83
CA THR A 82 0.54 18.81 -6.21
C THR A 82 -0.57 17.79 -6.40
N ASP A 83 -0.26 16.48 -6.37
CA ASP A 83 -1.27 15.45 -6.49
C ASP A 83 -2.16 15.43 -5.26
N ARG A 84 -3.48 15.30 -5.47
CA ARG A 84 -4.49 15.49 -4.41
C ARG A 84 -4.77 14.25 -3.59
N TYR A 85 -4.56 13.07 -4.16
CA TYR A 85 -4.99 11.82 -3.54
C TYR A 85 -3.81 10.90 -3.27
N GLN A 86 -3.86 10.22 -2.12
CA GLN A 86 -2.96 9.11 -1.83
C GLN A 86 -3.67 7.82 -2.20
N THR A 87 -3.02 6.98 -3.01
CA THR A 87 -3.58 5.66 -3.34
C THR A 87 -2.98 4.56 -2.47
N VAL A 88 -3.65 3.40 -2.42
CA VAL A 88 -3.11 2.18 -1.84
C VAL A 88 -3.13 1.12 -2.94
N LEU A 89 -1.96 0.73 -3.42
CA LEU A 89 -1.84 -0.35 -4.41
C LEU A 89 -1.70 -1.71 -3.75
N SER A 90 -0.98 -1.78 -2.63
CA SER A 90 -0.78 -3.02 -1.87
C SER A 90 -0.77 -2.72 -0.37
N LEU A 91 -1.46 -3.56 0.37
CA LEU A 91 -1.41 -3.64 1.82
C LEU A 91 -1.30 -5.11 2.17
N ALA A 92 -0.21 -5.51 2.80
CA ALA A 92 0.00 -6.90 3.12
C ALA A 92 0.73 -7.07 4.46
N VAL A 93 0.37 -8.14 5.17
CA VAL A 93 0.97 -8.51 6.46
C VAL A 93 1.46 -9.94 6.34
N ALA A 94 2.68 -10.21 6.82
CA ALA A 94 3.25 -11.55 6.83
C ALA A 94 2.30 -12.52 7.52
N LYS A 95 2.21 -13.74 7.00
CA LYS A 95 1.27 -14.75 7.47
C LYS A 95 1.34 -14.93 8.99
N ASP A 96 2.53 -14.98 9.56
CA ASP A 96 2.75 -15.21 10.99
C ASP A 96 2.48 -13.97 11.86
N ALA A 97 2.30 -12.82 11.25
CA ALA A 97 2.04 -11.56 11.95
C ALA A 97 0.59 -11.10 11.87
N ARG A 98 -0.28 -11.88 11.23
CA ARG A 98 -1.70 -11.55 11.07
C ARG A 98 -2.44 -11.68 12.39
N GLY A 99 -3.59 -10.99 12.49
CA GLY A 99 -4.43 -11.05 13.69
C GLY A 99 -3.98 -10.14 14.82
N LYS A 100 -3.02 -9.25 14.58
CA LYS A 100 -2.48 -8.34 15.60
C LYS A 100 -2.78 -6.86 15.32
N GLY A 101 -3.67 -6.59 14.36
CA GLY A 101 -4.03 -5.22 13.99
C GLY A 101 -2.97 -4.47 13.19
N LEU A 102 -1.98 -5.16 12.64
CA LEU A 102 -0.86 -4.51 11.94
C LEU A 102 -1.31 -3.85 10.64
N GLY A 103 -2.25 -4.47 9.90
CA GLY A 103 -2.82 -3.87 8.69
C GLY A 103 -3.46 -2.51 8.96
N SER A 104 -4.25 -2.41 10.03
CA SER A 104 -4.88 -1.15 10.43
C SER A 104 -3.84 -0.11 10.83
N LYS A 105 -2.78 -0.53 11.51
CA LYS A 105 -1.68 0.38 11.89
C LYS A 105 -0.94 0.90 10.66
N LEU A 106 -0.71 0.05 9.67
CA LEU A 106 -0.07 0.45 8.41
C LEU A 106 -0.92 1.49 7.66
N LEU A 107 -2.24 1.28 7.59
CA LEU A 107 -3.15 2.25 6.99
C LEU A 107 -3.10 3.59 7.72
N THR A 108 -3.06 3.55 9.06
CA THR A 108 -2.97 4.77 9.87
C THR A 108 -1.67 5.52 9.58
N LYS A 109 -0.56 4.81 9.46
CA LYS A 109 0.74 5.44 9.15
C LYS A 109 0.75 6.05 7.75
N LEU A 110 0.18 5.37 6.76
CA LEU A 110 0.07 5.92 5.42
C LEU A 110 -0.85 7.16 5.40
N ALA A 111 -1.94 7.14 6.18
CA ALA A 111 -2.81 8.30 6.34
C ALA A 111 -2.06 9.48 6.97
N ASP A 112 -1.21 9.23 7.95
CA ASP A 112 -0.39 10.29 8.56
C ASP A 112 0.55 10.93 7.53
N VAL A 113 1.18 10.12 6.68
CA VAL A 113 2.02 10.62 5.59
C VAL A 113 1.20 11.46 4.62
N ALA A 114 0.01 10.98 4.24
CA ALA A 114 -0.88 11.71 3.34
C ALA A 114 -1.26 13.08 3.90
N ARG A 115 -1.58 13.15 5.21
CA ARG A 115 -1.88 14.43 5.87
C ARG A 115 -0.67 15.36 5.87
N THR A 116 0.52 14.84 6.17
CA THR A 116 1.75 15.62 6.15
C THR A 116 2.02 16.19 4.76
N GLN A 117 1.67 15.46 3.71
CA GLN A 117 1.83 15.89 2.32
C GLN A 117 0.63 16.69 1.79
N ASN A 118 -0.36 16.99 2.64
CA ASN A 118 -1.54 17.79 2.31
C ASN A 118 -2.42 17.16 1.22
N ARG A 119 -2.54 15.82 1.21
CA ARG A 119 -3.46 15.12 0.31
C ARG A 119 -4.90 15.29 0.79
N GLU A 120 -5.86 15.28 -0.13
CA GLU A 120 -7.28 15.45 0.21
C GLU A 120 -7.92 14.18 0.74
N ALA A 121 -7.51 13.01 0.24
CA ALA A 121 -8.11 11.74 0.60
C ALA A 121 -7.16 10.58 0.27
N ILE A 122 -7.49 9.41 0.81
CA ILE A 122 -6.85 8.14 0.44
C ILE A 122 -7.87 7.34 -0.35
N THR A 123 -7.45 6.77 -1.49
CA THR A 123 -8.32 5.96 -2.34
C THR A 123 -7.67 4.61 -2.63
N LEU A 124 -8.50 3.59 -2.81
CA LEU A 124 -8.03 2.25 -3.16
C LEU A 124 -9.12 1.44 -3.84
N THR A 125 -8.71 0.35 -4.48
CA THR A 125 -9.62 -0.72 -4.89
C THR A 125 -9.27 -1.98 -4.10
N CYS A 126 -10.29 -2.80 -3.81
CA CYS A 126 -10.07 -4.06 -3.10
C CYS A 126 -11.11 -5.09 -3.52
N LEU A 127 -10.84 -6.36 -3.19
CA LEU A 127 -11.82 -7.42 -3.36
C LEU A 127 -13.00 -7.20 -2.41
N ALA A 128 -14.20 -7.62 -2.82
CA ALA A 128 -15.42 -7.42 -2.04
C ALA A 128 -15.29 -7.94 -0.60
N LYS A 129 -14.59 -9.06 -0.41
CA LYS A 129 -14.39 -9.65 0.92
C LYS A 129 -13.59 -8.77 1.87
N LEU A 130 -12.85 -7.78 1.36
CA LEU A 130 -12.03 -6.87 2.16
C LEU A 130 -12.75 -5.56 2.48
N VAL A 131 -13.91 -5.28 1.89
CA VAL A 131 -14.67 -4.06 2.15
C VAL A 131 -14.93 -3.84 3.64
N PRO A 132 -15.38 -4.85 4.43
CA PRO A 132 -15.61 -4.63 5.87
C PRO A 132 -14.34 -4.19 6.61
N PHE A 133 -13.18 -4.73 6.26
CA PHE A 133 -11.92 -4.32 6.88
C PHE A 133 -11.65 -2.83 6.66
N TYR A 134 -11.80 -2.37 5.40
CA TYR A 134 -11.54 -0.97 5.08
C TYR A 134 -12.59 -0.05 5.70
N GLU A 135 -13.86 -0.47 5.74
CA GLU A 135 -14.92 0.32 6.38
C GLU A 135 -14.65 0.50 7.87
N GLN A 136 -14.15 -0.54 8.56
CA GLN A 136 -13.76 -0.45 9.96
C GLN A 136 -12.63 0.55 10.18
N ASN A 137 -11.83 0.83 9.15
CA ASN A 137 -10.75 1.81 9.18
C ASN A 137 -11.15 3.18 8.63
N GLY A 138 -12.45 3.43 8.49
CA GLY A 138 -12.97 4.75 8.12
C GLY A 138 -13.11 5.00 6.62
N TYR A 139 -12.95 3.97 5.80
CA TYR A 139 -13.12 4.08 4.35
C TYR A 139 -14.59 3.96 3.95
N VAL A 140 -14.94 4.62 2.87
CA VAL A 140 -16.30 4.61 2.32
C VAL A 140 -16.31 3.86 0.99
N ASN A 141 -17.25 2.92 0.84
CA ASN A 141 -17.42 2.18 -0.40
C ASN A 141 -18.15 3.07 -1.42
N GLU A 142 -17.46 3.37 -2.54
CA GLU A 142 -18.00 4.22 -3.60
C GLU A 142 -18.44 3.41 -4.84
N GLY A 143 -18.53 2.09 -4.70
CA GLY A 143 -19.03 1.23 -5.76
C GLY A 143 -17.97 0.37 -6.42
N VAL A 144 -18.35 -0.29 -7.51
CA VAL A 144 -17.48 -1.22 -8.23
C VAL A 144 -16.48 -0.45 -9.10
N SER A 145 -15.21 -0.83 -8.99
CA SER A 145 -14.15 -0.23 -9.80
C SER A 145 -14.14 -0.78 -11.23
N ALA A 146 -13.70 0.06 -12.17
CA ALA A 146 -13.41 -0.36 -13.54
C ALA A 146 -12.02 -1.02 -13.65
N SER A 147 -11.19 -0.96 -12.62
CA SER A 147 -9.87 -1.55 -12.60
C SER A 147 -9.95 -3.08 -12.58
N THR A 148 -8.98 -3.75 -13.21
CA THR A 148 -8.83 -5.20 -13.17
C THR A 148 -7.81 -5.65 -12.11
N HIS A 149 -7.20 -4.72 -11.41
CA HIS A 149 -6.18 -5.00 -10.37
C HIS A 149 -6.74 -5.05 -8.96
#